data_0df18ff953716183ba0843c8dd38ecae
#
_entry.id   0df18ff953716183ba0843c8dd38ecae
#
_cell.length_a   1.000
_cell.length_b   1.000
_cell.length_c   1.000
_cell.angle_alpha   90.00
_cell.angle_beta   90.00
_cell.angle_gamma   90.00
#
_symmetry.space_group_name_H-M   'P 1'
#
loop_
_entity.id
_entity.type
_entity.pdbx_description
1 polymer ?
#
loop_
_entity_poly.entity_id
_entity_poly.type
_entity_poly.pdbx_seq_one_letter_code
_entity_poly.pdbx_strand_id
1 'polypeptide(L)'
;MAPLLNILGSSTACGTCADNSCTTCGTSSTLPKPNEISRRRFGATVLGASAAALLAGCTPKKSSEDSPAESSQAAPAPLAADLEVVKQSKGPIMTVLEEFYKMGPGPSSSHTMGPMRITYDFFQRVSKLPEDQLKRATALKVHLFGSLSATGQGHGTDRASLAGLLGKAPATCPPQFLDGLANNPNDVHKLTLGPTSLDLTLKDIIFDATKGDFPHPNTMTARLLGGSETLYELEYYSVGGGFIEWKGYKPPDKGQPKYPYQQAKELKKYLIDDKIPLTQILLTNEMEISGKSEKDIWEFLDQVAEVMVRGVDTGLSVDSVLPGPIKLHSKAAAMQRNLKNSSKGGAARAVTQVASYGFAMGEENARGHIIVTAPTAGSAGIIPAVVKSLRDLNTPTQKIREGFLAAAAIGYLCKHNATLSGAEGGCQAEVGVGSSMGAAMIAQALDGRPKVVSNAAESSLEHHLGMTCDPVAGYVQVPCIERCAYGAVKAWTGYCIASEEIPEQRRVDLDTSIAAMALTAKEMNAKYKETSEGGLAVSLVLC
;
A
#
# COMPACT_ATOMS: atom_id res chain seq x y z
N MET A 1 7.37 -16.32 -23.13
CA MET A 1 5.92 -16.56 -23.23
C MET A 1 5.65 -18.04 -23.03
N ALA A 2 5.73 -18.57 -21.84
CA ALA A 2 5.15 -19.88 -21.54
C ALA A 2 5.49 -20.30 -20.19
N PRO A 3 5.16 -20.33 -19.06
CA PRO A 3 4.32 -21.34 -18.45
C PRO A 3 3.02 -20.81 -17.78
N LEU A 4 2.82 -19.51 -17.69
CA LEU A 4 1.55 -18.98 -17.16
C LEU A 4 0.45 -18.81 -18.22
N LEU A 5 0.78 -18.59 -19.48
CA LEU A 5 -0.19 -18.51 -20.58
C LEU A 5 -0.72 -19.89 -21.04
N ASN A 6 -0.01 -20.99 -20.75
CA ASN A 6 -0.50 -22.34 -21.02
C ASN A 6 -1.53 -22.88 -20.01
N ILE A 7 -1.94 -22.05 -19.07
CA ILE A 7 -2.92 -22.46 -18.04
C ILE A 7 -4.38 -22.21 -18.47
N LEU A 8 -4.58 -21.46 -19.54
CA LEU A 8 -5.90 -21.18 -20.11
C LEU A 8 -6.03 -21.84 -21.49
N GLY A 9 -6.27 -23.15 -21.51
CA GLY A 9 -6.90 -23.84 -22.63
C GLY A 9 -6.00 -24.30 -23.77
N SER A 10 -5.59 -25.54 -23.72
CA SER A 10 -5.57 -26.40 -24.90
C SER A 10 -6.22 -27.74 -24.53
N SER A 11 -7.46 -27.92 -24.93
CA SER A 11 -8.03 -29.23 -25.08
C SER A 11 -7.27 -29.93 -26.19
N THR A 12 -6.23 -30.69 -25.86
CA THR A 12 -5.69 -31.68 -26.77
C THR A 12 -6.73 -32.79 -26.89
N ALA A 13 -7.49 -32.73 -27.96
CA ALA A 13 -8.26 -33.87 -28.43
C ALA A 13 -7.28 -35.03 -28.64
N CYS A 14 -7.51 -36.11 -27.93
CA CYS A 14 -6.87 -37.38 -28.19
C CYS A 14 -7.35 -37.88 -29.57
N GLY A 15 -6.51 -37.69 -30.59
CA GLY A 15 -6.75 -38.18 -31.92
C GLY A 15 -6.38 -39.65 -32.04
N THR A 16 -7.24 -40.54 -31.56
CA THR A 16 -7.36 -41.96 -32.02
C THR A 16 -8.48 -42.64 -31.24
N CYS A 17 -9.69 -42.51 -31.72
CA CYS A 17 -10.77 -43.46 -31.48
C CYS A 17 -11.90 -43.09 -32.43
N ALA A 18 -11.75 -43.44 -33.71
CA ALA A 18 -12.88 -43.74 -34.59
C ALA A 18 -13.10 -45.24 -34.44
N ASP A 19 -14.04 -45.61 -33.60
CA ASP A 19 -14.90 -46.77 -33.74
C ASP A 19 -15.55 -47.12 -32.40
N ASN A 20 -16.87 -47.24 -32.45
CA ASN A 20 -17.72 -47.64 -31.34
C ASN A 20 -17.54 -49.14 -31.00
N SER A 21 -16.48 -49.52 -30.29
CA SER A 21 -16.45 -50.83 -29.60
C SER A 21 -15.25 -50.87 -28.64
N CYS A 22 -15.42 -50.42 -27.40
CA CYS A 22 -14.50 -50.77 -26.32
C CYS A 22 -15.27 -51.54 -25.25
N THR A 23 -15.23 -52.85 -25.36
CA THR A 23 -15.70 -53.81 -24.35
C THR A 23 -14.55 -54.17 -23.44
N THR A 24 -14.21 -53.30 -22.46
CA THR A 24 -13.47 -53.71 -21.24
C THR A 24 -13.35 -52.52 -20.29
N CYS A 25 -14.40 -52.24 -19.54
CA CYS A 25 -14.35 -51.62 -18.22
C CYS A 25 -15.70 -51.83 -17.55
N GLY A 26 -15.91 -53.00 -17.00
CA GLY A 26 -16.99 -53.25 -16.08
C GLY A 26 -16.62 -52.74 -14.68
N THR A 27 -17.30 -51.70 -14.26
CA THR A 27 -17.73 -51.53 -12.85
C THR A 27 -18.84 -50.48 -12.85
N SER A 28 -20.03 -50.95 -12.53
CA SER A 28 -21.21 -50.15 -12.28
C SER A 28 -21.05 -49.30 -11.03
N SER A 29 -21.23 -48.00 -11.15
CA SER A 29 -21.66 -47.18 -10.01
C SER A 29 -22.76 -46.24 -10.51
N THR A 30 -23.95 -46.50 -10.09
CA THR A 30 -25.18 -45.72 -10.30
C THR A 30 -25.06 -44.37 -9.56
N LEU A 31 -25.08 -43.30 -10.31
CA LEU A 31 -25.28 -41.95 -9.76
C LEU A 31 -26.79 -41.71 -9.56
N PRO A 32 -27.21 -41.17 -8.41
CA PRO A 32 -28.62 -40.82 -8.20
C PRO A 32 -28.98 -39.54 -8.98
N LYS A 33 -30.18 -39.54 -9.56
CA LYS A 33 -30.80 -38.40 -10.24
C LYS A 33 -31.08 -37.27 -9.24
N PRO A 34 -31.01 -35.99 -9.64
CA PRO A 34 -31.34 -34.87 -8.75
C PRO A 34 -32.85 -34.85 -8.47
N ASN A 35 -33.20 -34.88 -7.20
CA ASN A 35 -34.59 -34.71 -6.74
C ASN A 35 -34.97 -33.23 -6.84
N GLU A 36 -36.13 -32.98 -7.43
CA GLU A 36 -36.88 -31.74 -7.40
C GLU A 36 -37.17 -31.35 -5.94
N ILE A 37 -36.61 -30.25 -5.47
CA ILE A 37 -37.02 -29.64 -4.20
C ILE A 37 -38.15 -28.65 -4.48
N SER A 38 -39.35 -29.07 -4.06
CA SER A 38 -40.58 -28.31 -4.13
C SER A 38 -40.51 -26.99 -3.36
N ARG A 39 -40.93 -25.91 -4.03
CA ARG A 39 -41.26 -24.63 -3.41
C ARG A 39 -42.50 -24.82 -2.51
N ARG A 40 -42.32 -24.88 -1.21
CA ARG A 40 -43.40 -24.57 -0.25
C ARG A 40 -42.85 -24.07 1.10
N ARG A 41 -43.32 -22.87 1.47
CA ARG A 41 -43.51 -22.30 2.80
C ARG A 41 -42.29 -21.83 3.60
N PHE A 42 -42.03 -20.56 3.48
CA PHE A 42 -41.82 -19.74 4.67
C PHE A 42 -42.82 -18.59 4.64
N GLY A 43 -43.85 -18.72 5.42
CA GLY A 43 -44.85 -17.70 5.67
C GLY A 43 -44.87 -17.36 7.15
N ALA A 44 -44.85 -16.09 7.41
CA ALA A 44 -45.45 -15.37 8.53
C ALA A 44 -45.04 -15.70 9.96
N THR A 45 -44.41 -14.73 10.62
CA THR A 45 -44.98 -14.11 11.80
C THR A 45 -44.09 -12.92 12.24
N VAL A 46 -44.54 -11.68 12.12
CA VAL A 46 -44.51 -10.62 13.09
C VAL A 46 -45.60 -9.61 12.73
N LEU A 47 -46.62 -9.55 13.52
CA LEU A 47 -47.61 -8.47 13.72
C LEU A 47 -46.87 -7.29 14.39
N GLY A 48 -47.13 -6.09 14.05
CA GLY A 48 -48.23 -5.27 14.28
C GLY A 48 -47.93 -3.78 14.28
N ALA A 49 -48.98 -3.06 14.01
CA ALA A 49 -49.33 -1.69 14.37
C ALA A 49 -48.95 -0.56 13.41
N SER A 50 -49.93 -0.09 12.73
CA SER A 50 -50.74 1.13 12.80
C SER A 50 -50.19 2.27 11.95
N ALA A 51 -50.92 3.06 11.20
CA ALA A 51 -52.30 3.26 10.84
C ALA A 51 -52.36 4.28 9.68
N ALA A 52 -53.35 4.05 8.83
CA ALA A 52 -54.29 5.03 8.29
C ALA A 52 -53.87 6.19 7.36
N ALA A 53 -54.53 6.15 6.21
CA ALA A 53 -55.15 7.22 5.44
C ALA A 53 -54.22 7.92 4.41
N LEU A 54 -54.54 7.99 3.13
CA LEU A 54 -55.76 8.44 2.46
C LEU A 54 -55.78 8.00 1.00
N LEU A 55 -56.95 7.54 0.57
CA LEU A 55 -57.32 7.28 -0.81
C LEU A 55 -57.57 8.58 -1.59
N ALA A 56 -57.03 8.75 -2.76
CA ALA A 56 -57.61 9.53 -3.83
C ALA A 56 -57.19 9.05 -5.20
N GLY A 57 -58.07 8.51 -5.91
CA GLY A 57 -58.53 8.37 -7.25
C GLY A 57 -57.53 8.57 -8.40
N CYS A 58 -57.35 7.49 -9.17
CA CYS A 58 -56.85 7.59 -10.56
C CYS A 58 -57.90 7.02 -11.50
N THR A 59 -58.45 7.86 -12.37
CA THR A 59 -59.16 7.46 -13.56
C THR A 59 -58.19 7.39 -14.74
N PRO A 60 -58.38 6.42 -15.67
CA PRO A 60 -57.49 6.28 -16.82
C PRO A 60 -57.89 7.23 -17.98
N LYS A 61 -56.89 7.86 -18.59
CA LYS A 61 -57.07 8.58 -19.85
C LYS A 61 -56.23 7.95 -20.95
N LYS A 62 -56.86 7.84 -22.12
CA LYS A 62 -56.44 7.20 -23.34
C LYS A 62 -55.17 7.77 -23.96
N SER A 63 -54.49 6.88 -24.69
CA SER A 63 -53.40 6.99 -25.63
C SER A 63 -53.51 8.15 -26.65
N SER A 64 -52.37 8.86 -26.87
CA SER A 64 -52.00 9.39 -28.16
C SER A 64 -50.50 9.14 -28.37
N GLU A 65 -50.22 8.56 -29.54
CA GLU A 65 -48.90 8.30 -30.07
C GLU A 65 -48.15 9.61 -30.23
N ASP A 66 -46.91 9.67 -29.71
CA ASP A 66 -45.94 10.65 -30.19
C ASP A 66 -44.51 10.05 -30.16
N SER A 67 -43.74 10.42 -31.17
CA SER A 67 -42.44 9.95 -31.59
C SER A 67 -41.35 10.06 -30.51
N PRO A 68 -40.24 9.31 -30.65
CA PRO A 68 -39.18 9.30 -29.63
C PRO A 68 -38.44 10.64 -29.60
N ALA A 69 -38.63 11.39 -28.53
CA ALA A 69 -37.80 12.53 -28.21
C ALA A 69 -36.39 12.09 -27.82
N GLU A 70 -35.39 12.64 -28.48
CA GLU A 70 -33.99 12.57 -28.09
C GLU A 70 -33.84 12.88 -26.59
N SER A 71 -33.34 11.91 -25.84
CA SER A 71 -32.97 12.11 -24.42
C SER A 71 -31.81 13.11 -24.37
N SER A 72 -32.10 14.37 -24.12
CA SER A 72 -31.08 15.29 -23.64
C SER A 72 -30.55 14.77 -22.32
N GLN A 73 -29.33 14.26 -22.33
CA GLN A 73 -28.62 13.93 -21.10
C GLN A 73 -28.51 15.23 -20.29
N ALA A 74 -29.22 15.29 -19.17
CA ALA A 74 -29.07 16.37 -18.23
C ALA A 74 -27.60 16.45 -17.85
N ALA A 75 -27.03 17.67 -17.89
CA ALA A 75 -25.67 17.89 -17.39
C ALA A 75 -25.55 17.34 -15.96
N PRO A 76 -24.45 16.67 -15.62
CA PRO A 76 -24.28 16.13 -14.28
C PRO A 76 -24.46 17.25 -13.24
N ALA A 77 -25.19 16.95 -12.17
CA ALA A 77 -25.42 17.90 -11.10
C ALA A 77 -24.07 18.44 -10.58
N PRO A 78 -23.97 19.75 -10.26
CA PRO A 78 -22.75 20.30 -9.70
C PRO A 78 -22.38 19.55 -8.40
N LEU A 79 -21.09 19.23 -8.26
CA LEU A 79 -20.57 18.60 -7.04
C LEU A 79 -20.88 19.50 -5.83
N ALA A 80 -21.21 18.88 -4.69
CA ALA A 80 -21.41 19.61 -3.45
C ALA A 80 -20.17 20.46 -3.10
N ALA A 81 -20.38 21.63 -2.50
CA ALA A 81 -19.30 22.59 -2.22
C ALA A 81 -18.16 22.02 -1.36
N ASP A 82 -18.44 21.02 -0.52
CA ASP A 82 -17.46 20.29 0.29
C ASP A 82 -16.62 19.30 -0.52
N LEU A 83 -17.05 18.93 -1.73
CA LEU A 83 -16.25 18.15 -2.69
C LEU A 83 -15.31 19.03 -3.53
N GLU A 84 -15.52 20.34 -3.56
CA GLU A 84 -14.63 21.28 -4.26
C GLU A 84 -13.26 21.41 -3.58
N VAL A 85 -13.15 21.11 -2.29
CA VAL A 85 -11.87 21.09 -1.56
C VAL A 85 -10.89 20.06 -2.15
N VAL A 86 -11.40 18.94 -2.71
CA VAL A 86 -10.60 17.94 -3.43
C VAL A 86 -10.13 18.45 -4.80
N LYS A 87 -10.76 19.50 -5.32
CA LYS A 87 -10.44 20.09 -6.64
C LYS A 87 -9.49 21.28 -6.58
N GLN A 88 -9.01 21.70 -5.42
CA GLN A 88 -8.00 22.77 -5.37
C GLN A 88 -6.76 22.31 -6.12
N SER A 89 -6.43 23.04 -7.19
CA SER A 89 -5.26 22.78 -8.01
C SER A 89 -4.00 22.95 -7.15
N LYS A 90 -3.36 21.83 -6.84
CA LYS A 90 -2.08 21.80 -6.11
C LYS A 90 -0.87 22.02 -7.03
N GLY A 91 -1.10 22.44 -8.26
CA GLY A 91 -0.08 22.44 -9.31
C GLY A 91 0.21 21.02 -9.83
N PRO A 92 1.20 20.86 -10.72
CA PRO A 92 1.55 19.55 -11.27
C PRO A 92 2.12 18.61 -10.21
N ILE A 93 2.08 17.31 -10.47
CA ILE A 93 2.71 16.31 -9.62
C ILE A 93 4.22 16.51 -9.62
N MET A 94 4.80 16.70 -8.41
CA MET A 94 6.21 16.97 -8.16
C MET A 94 6.90 15.87 -7.34
N THR A 95 6.20 14.75 -7.07
CA THR A 95 6.76 13.61 -6.34
C THR A 95 7.74 12.86 -7.21
N VAL A 96 8.90 12.48 -6.66
CA VAL A 96 9.95 11.73 -7.35
C VAL A 96 10.12 10.33 -6.74
N LEU A 97 10.75 9.42 -7.48
CA LEU A 97 10.87 8.00 -7.12
C LEU A 97 11.54 7.78 -5.77
N GLU A 98 12.62 8.48 -5.45
CA GLU A 98 13.31 8.32 -4.16
C GLU A 98 12.51 8.84 -2.96
N GLU A 99 11.64 9.81 -3.20
CA GLU A 99 10.71 10.26 -2.18
C GLU A 99 9.53 9.30 -2.00
N PHE A 100 9.25 8.46 -3.00
CA PHE A 100 8.11 7.57 -3.03
C PHE A 100 8.48 6.14 -2.59
N TYR A 101 9.46 5.52 -3.24
CA TYR A 101 9.98 4.20 -2.86
C TYR A 101 11.06 4.34 -1.79
N LYS A 102 10.66 4.38 -0.53
CA LYS A 102 11.59 4.51 0.60
C LYS A 102 11.97 3.15 1.15
N MET A 103 13.27 2.91 1.22
CA MET A 103 13.83 1.74 1.89
C MET A 103 14.03 2.03 3.38
N GLY A 104 13.61 1.12 4.24
CA GLY A 104 13.79 1.25 5.69
C GLY A 104 13.04 0.18 6.47
N PRO A 105 13.15 0.18 7.81
CA PRO A 105 12.52 -0.84 8.62
C PRO A 105 11.00 -0.69 8.68
N GLY A 106 10.31 -1.85 8.67
CA GLY A 106 8.92 -1.96 9.05
C GLY A 106 8.72 -1.87 10.58
N PRO A 107 7.48 -2.03 11.08
CA PRO A 107 6.28 -2.37 10.31
C PRO A 107 5.47 -1.16 9.78
N SER A 108 5.82 0.07 10.16
CA SER A 108 5.03 1.26 9.80
C SER A 108 5.86 2.34 9.14
N SER A 109 5.34 2.89 8.02
CA SER A 109 6.00 4.02 7.37
C SER A 109 5.93 5.31 8.20
N SER A 110 4.82 5.55 8.90
CA SER A 110 4.63 6.75 9.73
C SER A 110 5.16 6.60 11.16
N HIS A 111 5.10 5.40 11.74
CA HIS A 111 5.44 5.15 13.16
C HIS A 111 6.79 4.47 13.38
N THR A 112 7.42 3.93 12.33
CA THR A 112 8.75 3.30 12.43
C THR A 112 9.76 4.02 11.55
N MET A 113 9.55 3.99 10.22
CA MET A 113 10.48 4.55 9.25
C MET A 113 10.58 6.07 9.35
N GLY A 114 9.45 6.77 9.48
CA GLY A 114 9.41 8.23 9.67
C GLY A 114 10.19 8.68 10.91
N PRO A 115 9.88 8.18 12.12
CA PRO A 115 10.63 8.46 13.34
C PRO A 115 12.12 8.14 13.23
N MET A 116 12.52 7.03 12.62
CA MET A 116 13.93 6.72 12.41
C MET A 116 14.60 7.74 11.46
N ARG A 117 13.93 8.15 10.39
CA ARG A 117 14.42 9.20 9.47
C ARG A 117 14.57 10.54 10.18
N ILE A 118 13.59 10.90 11.03
CA ILE A 118 13.63 12.12 11.84
C ILE A 118 14.84 12.13 12.77
N THR A 119 15.02 11.06 13.53
CA THR A 119 16.10 10.99 14.50
C THR A 119 17.48 10.87 13.84
N TYR A 120 17.54 10.23 12.66
CA TYR A 120 18.75 10.22 11.85
C TYR A 120 19.09 11.62 11.28
N ASP A 121 18.09 12.39 10.80
CA ASP A 121 18.27 13.78 10.39
C ASP A 121 18.73 14.65 11.58
N PHE A 122 18.10 14.47 12.75
CA PHE A 122 18.51 15.16 13.97
C PHE A 122 19.95 14.85 14.35
N PHE A 123 20.35 13.57 14.34
CA PHE A 123 21.74 13.15 14.55
C PHE A 123 22.71 13.85 13.59
N GLN A 124 22.37 13.90 12.29
CA GLN A 124 23.21 14.57 11.29
C GLN A 124 23.35 16.08 11.53
N ARG A 125 22.30 16.72 12.07
CA ARG A 125 22.33 18.16 12.41
C ARG A 125 23.16 18.41 13.64
N VAL A 126 22.93 17.70 14.74
CA VAL A 126 23.68 17.88 15.97
C VAL A 126 25.15 17.53 15.80
N SER A 127 25.49 16.57 14.95
CA SER A 127 26.89 16.23 14.64
C SER A 127 27.69 17.38 13.96
N LYS A 128 26.98 18.38 13.42
CA LYS A 128 27.59 19.57 12.76
C LYS A 128 27.61 20.81 13.63
N LEU A 129 27.14 20.72 14.88
CA LEU A 129 27.16 21.84 15.80
C LEU A 129 28.62 22.22 16.18
N PRO A 130 28.85 23.49 16.58
CA PRO A 130 30.15 23.92 17.05
C PRO A 130 30.68 23.07 18.21
N GLU A 131 32.00 22.86 18.24
CA GLU A 131 32.64 21.96 19.21
C GLU A 131 32.44 22.40 20.66
N ASP A 132 32.44 23.72 20.91
CA ASP A 132 32.16 24.30 22.23
C ASP A 132 30.75 24.00 22.73
N GLN A 133 29.76 23.98 21.82
CA GLN A 133 28.39 23.61 22.14
C GLN A 133 28.29 22.10 22.41
N LEU A 134 28.96 21.27 21.61
CA LEU A 134 28.99 19.82 21.82
C LEU A 134 29.65 19.43 23.14
N LYS A 135 30.73 20.13 23.59
CA LYS A 135 31.37 19.89 24.88
C LYS A 135 30.44 20.08 26.08
N ARG A 136 29.39 20.87 25.91
CA ARG A 136 28.39 21.14 26.97
C ARG A 136 27.27 20.09 26.98
N ALA A 137 27.15 19.25 25.95
CA ALA A 137 26.08 18.28 25.83
C ALA A 137 26.20 17.17 26.91
N THR A 138 25.13 16.94 27.63
CA THR A 138 25.02 15.93 28.69
C THR A 138 23.95 14.89 28.46
N ALA A 139 22.93 15.16 27.65
CA ALA A 139 21.85 14.24 27.34
C ALA A 139 21.20 14.56 25.99
N LEU A 140 20.55 13.57 25.43
CA LEU A 140 19.68 13.70 24.26
C LEU A 140 18.34 13.03 24.55
N LYS A 141 17.23 13.72 24.32
CA LYS A 141 15.87 13.23 24.58
C LYS A 141 14.99 13.42 23.37
N VAL A 142 14.10 12.46 23.15
CA VAL A 142 13.07 12.52 22.10
C VAL A 142 11.71 12.34 22.76
N HIS A 143 10.79 13.25 22.50
CA HIS A 143 9.39 13.15 22.94
C HIS A 143 8.51 12.85 21.76
N LEU A 144 7.69 11.82 21.88
CA LEU A 144 6.70 11.36 20.90
C LEU A 144 5.33 11.82 21.37
N PHE A 145 4.56 12.49 20.50
CA PHE A 145 3.23 13.02 20.83
C PHE A 145 2.15 12.41 19.95
N GLY A 146 0.90 12.62 20.35
CA GLY A 146 -0.29 12.23 19.60
C GLY A 146 -0.29 10.74 19.23
N SER A 147 -0.48 10.40 17.97
CA SER A 147 -0.54 9.02 17.50
C SER A 147 0.79 8.27 17.70
N LEU A 148 1.93 8.94 17.57
CA LEU A 148 3.24 8.33 17.84
C LEU A 148 3.38 7.87 19.29
N SER A 149 2.82 8.62 20.24
CA SER A 149 2.79 8.23 21.64
C SER A 149 1.78 7.11 21.89
N ALA A 150 0.58 7.22 21.32
CA ALA A 150 -0.53 6.32 21.62
C ALA A 150 -0.30 4.90 21.08
N THR A 151 0.31 4.76 19.90
CA THR A 151 0.44 3.46 19.19
C THR A 151 1.88 3.05 18.90
N GLY A 152 2.84 3.91 19.17
CA GLY A 152 4.24 3.74 18.78
C GLY A 152 4.92 2.51 19.38
N GLN A 153 4.56 2.07 20.59
CA GLN A 153 5.12 0.86 21.17
C GLN A 153 4.87 -0.38 20.29
N GLY A 154 3.64 -0.53 19.79
CA GLY A 154 3.27 -1.62 18.89
C GLY A 154 4.01 -1.59 17.54
N HIS A 155 4.48 -0.42 17.15
CA HIS A 155 5.23 -0.21 15.91
C HIS A 155 6.75 -0.15 16.11
N GLY A 156 7.27 -0.29 17.34
CA GLY A 156 8.70 -0.19 17.65
C GLY A 156 9.27 1.19 17.34
N THR A 157 8.48 2.24 17.56
CA THR A 157 8.88 3.64 17.31
C THR A 157 10.09 4.05 18.16
N ASP A 158 10.16 3.56 19.40
CA ASP A 158 11.26 3.78 20.34
C ASP A 158 12.59 3.22 19.81
N ARG A 159 12.63 1.94 19.45
CA ARG A 159 13.83 1.28 18.91
C ARG A 159 14.28 1.90 17.58
N ALA A 160 13.33 2.24 16.71
CA ALA A 160 13.61 2.90 15.43
C ALA A 160 14.19 4.30 15.65
N SER A 161 13.60 5.07 16.58
CA SER A 161 14.09 6.39 16.95
C SER A 161 15.49 6.33 17.59
N LEU A 162 15.72 5.39 18.50
CA LEU A 162 17.05 5.20 19.10
C LEU A 162 18.09 4.81 18.04
N ALA A 163 17.75 3.92 17.13
CA ALA A 163 18.64 3.52 16.04
C ALA A 163 19.04 4.72 15.16
N GLY A 164 18.08 5.59 14.82
CA GLY A 164 18.36 6.82 14.07
C GLY A 164 19.31 7.76 14.81
N LEU A 165 19.12 7.97 16.13
CA LEU A 165 20.03 8.75 16.97
C LEU A 165 21.45 8.17 16.99
N LEU A 166 21.57 6.85 16.97
CA LEU A 166 22.86 6.14 16.92
C LEU A 166 23.48 6.13 15.52
N GLY A 167 23.01 6.99 14.60
CA GLY A 167 23.55 7.16 13.27
C GLY A 167 23.23 6.02 12.29
N LYS A 168 22.24 5.17 12.60
CA LYS A 168 21.80 4.12 11.67
C LYS A 168 20.86 4.69 10.62
N ALA A 169 21.34 4.73 9.37
CA ALA A 169 20.51 5.17 8.25
C ALA A 169 19.38 4.15 7.99
N PRO A 170 18.11 4.57 7.81
CA PRO A 170 16.97 3.68 7.64
C PRO A 170 17.13 2.64 6.54
N ALA A 171 17.67 3.04 5.39
CA ALA A 171 17.83 2.16 4.22
C ALA A 171 18.84 1.01 4.42
N THR A 172 19.81 1.19 5.33
CA THR A 172 20.95 0.27 5.50
C THR A 172 21.09 -0.27 6.94
N CYS A 173 20.15 0.07 7.83
CA CYS A 173 20.16 -0.43 9.19
C CYS A 173 20.04 -1.97 9.19
N PRO A 174 21.00 -2.71 9.77
CA PRO A 174 20.86 -4.16 9.86
C PRO A 174 19.63 -4.55 10.69
N PRO A 175 18.75 -5.45 10.23
CA PRO A 175 17.59 -5.91 11.02
C PRO A 175 17.96 -6.38 12.41
N GLN A 176 19.07 -7.12 12.53
CA GLN A 176 19.59 -7.64 13.81
C GLN A 176 19.90 -6.53 14.83
N PHE A 177 20.20 -5.32 14.37
CA PHE A 177 20.41 -4.19 15.28
C PHE A 177 19.09 -3.78 15.96
N LEU A 178 18.00 -3.66 15.19
CA LEU A 178 16.67 -3.35 15.74
C LEU A 178 16.13 -4.48 16.64
N ASP A 179 16.39 -5.74 16.26
CA ASP A 179 16.05 -6.90 17.08
C ASP A 179 16.84 -6.91 18.39
N GLY A 180 18.12 -6.53 18.33
CA GLY A 180 18.97 -6.37 19.51
C GLY A 180 18.42 -5.35 20.49
N LEU A 181 17.99 -4.17 20.00
CA LEU A 181 17.33 -3.15 20.83
C LEU A 181 16.03 -3.63 21.47
N ALA A 182 15.24 -4.42 20.72
CA ALA A 182 13.98 -4.97 21.23
C ALA A 182 14.20 -6.05 22.29
N ASN A 183 15.19 -6.92 22.09
CA ASN A 183 15.50 -8.03 22.98
C ASN A 183 16.24 -7.59 24.26
N ASN A 184 16.96 -6.48 24.20
CA ASN A 184 17.77 -5.96 25.30
C ASN A 184 17.41 -4.50 25.62
N PRO A 185 16.19 -4.22 26.11
CA PRO A 185 15.66 -2.86 26.24
C PRO A 185 16.36 -1.99 27.29
N ASN A 186 17.21 -2.56 28.13
CA ASN A 186 17.97 -1.86 29.16
C ASN A 186 19.43 -1.59 28.78
N ASP A 187 19.85 -2.02 27.59
CA ASP A 187 21.22 -1.79 27.14
C ASP A 187 21.51 -0.31 26.96
N VAL A 188 22.73 0.05 27.32
CA VAL A 188 23.26 1.42 27.16
C VAL A 188 24.11 1.48 25.89
N HIS A 189 23.78 2.44 25.02
CA HIS A 189 24.45 2.64 23.74
C HIS A 189 25.19 3.97 23.75
N LYS A 190 26.46 3.95 23.33
CA LYS A 190 27.26 5.17 23.25
C LYS A 190 27.06 5.89 21.93
N LEU A 191 26.69 7.17 22.03
CA LEU A 191 26.64 8.11 20.91
C LEU A 191 27.83 9.06 21.01
N THR A 192 28.70 9.06 20.01
CA THR A 192 29.83 10.00 19.93
C THR A 192 29.45 11.21 19.06
N LEU A 193 29.53 12.40 19.62
CA LEU A 193 29.28 13.68 18.95
C LEU A 193 30.52 14.55 19.09
N GLY A 194 31.43 14.50 18.10
CA GLY A 194 32.69 15.20 18.16
C GLY A 194 33.50 14.83 19.43
N PRO A 195 33.80 15.81 20.33
CA PRO A 195 34.55 15.54 21.55
C PRO A 195 33.74 14.88 22.68
N THR A 196 32.43 14.76 22.54
CA THR A 196 31.51 14.31 23.60
C THR A 196 30.95 12.94 23.30
N SER A 197 30.79 12.12 24.34
CA SER A 197 30.11 10.82 24.28
C SER A 197 28.93 10.84 25.24
N LEU A 198 27.76 10.49 24.72
CA LEU A 198 26.50 10.39 25.47
C LEU A 198 26.08 8.93 25.59
N ASP A 199 25.58 8.54 26.74
CA ASP A 199 24.97 7.23 26.94
C ASP A 199 23.47 7.34 26.66
N LEU A 200 22.97 6.56 25.70
CA LEU A 200 21.57 6.51 25.29
C LEU A 200 20.95 5.15 25.57
N THR A 201 19.69 5.17 25.93
CA THR A 201 18.85 3.98 26.18
C THR A 201 17.48 4.18 25.51
N LEU A 202 16.65 3.13 25.46
CA LEU A 202 15.26 3.28 25.02
C LEU A 202 14.45 4.25 25.90
N LYS A 203 14.87 4.51 27.17
CA LYS A 203 14.21 5.47 28.07
C LYS A 203 14.42 6.94 27.66
N ASP A 204 15.34 7.19 26.74
CA ASP A 204 15.55 8.52 26.18
C ASP A 204 14.55 8.87 25.06
N ILE A 205 13.77 7.88 24.64
CA ILE A 205 12.63 8.02 23.74
C ILE A 205 11.35 7.95 24.60
N ILE A 206 10.69 9.07 24.74
CA ILE A 206 9.61 9.29 25.71
C ILE A 206 8.26 9.29 24.98
N PHE A 207 7.40 8.34 25.32
CA PHE A 207 6.00 8.36 24.90
C PHE A 207 5.23 9.37 25.76
N ASP A 208 5.09 10.59 25.23
CA ASP A 208 4.54 11.72 25.97
C ASP A 208 3.02 11.79 25.79
N ALA A 209 2.29 11.60 26.87
CA ALA A 209 0.83 11.62 26.90
C ALA A 209 0.21 13.02 26.93
N THR A 210 1.04 14.07 26.85
CA THR A 210 0.57 15.46 26.84
C THR A 210 -0.39 15.68 25.66
N LYS A 211 -1.59 16.13 25.98
CA LYS A 211 -2.58 16.54 24.99
C LYS A 211 -2.33 18.00 24.62
N GLY A 212 -2.18 18.26 23.34
CA GLY A 212 -1.97 19.61 22.81
C GLY A 212 -2.55 19.73 21.41
N ASP A 213 -2.66 20.97 20.95
CA ASP A 213 -3.00 21.28 19.56
C ASP A 213 -1.71 21.21 18.71
N PHE A 214 -1.33 19.99 18.37
CA PHE A 214 -0.14 19.75 17.55
C PHE A 214 -0.45 19.98 16.08
N PRO A 215 0.50 20.58 15.31
CA PRO A 215 0.32 20.81 13.87
C PRO A 215 0.07 19.55 13.06
N HIS A 216 0.50 18.39 13.58
CA HIS A 216 0.31 17.08 12.96
C HIS A 216 0.11 16.01 14.03
N PRO A 217 -0.77 15.00 13.81
CA PRO A 217 -1.00 13.93 14.79
C PRO A 217 0.25 13.07 15.08
N ASN A 218 1.22 13.03 14.16
CA ASN A 218 2.51 12.35 14.34
C ASN A 218 3.64 13.36 14.60
N THR A 219 3.53 14.14 15.67
CA THR A 219 4.55 15.11 16.10
C THR A 219 5.55 14.46 17.03
N MET A 220 6.83 14.85 16.89
CA MET A 220 7.87 14.52 17.85
C MET A 220 8.88 15.67 17.97
N THR A 221 9.49 15.81 19.16
CA THR A 221 10.58 16.75 19.39
C THR A 221 11.85 16.03 19.76
N ALA A 222 12.98 16.49 19.24
CA ALA A 222 14.29 15.98 19.61
C ALA A 222 15.12 17.13 20.22
N ARG A 223 15.77 16.87 21.36
CA ARG A 223 16.49 17.87 22.17
C ARG A 223 17.88 17.38 22.54
N LEU A 224 18.89 18.22 22.29
CA LEU A 224 20.23 18.09 22.86
C LEU A 224 20.31 19.00 24.07
N LEU A 225 20.65 18.45 25.24
CA LEU A 225 20.65 19.15 26.53
C LEU A 225 22.06 19.31 27.08
N GLY A 226 22.31 20.44 27.72
CA GLY A 226 23.50 20.72 28.55
C GLY A 226 23.06 20.99 29.98
N GLY A 227 22.94 19.95 30.82
CA GLY A 227 22.28 20.05 32.11
C GLY A 227 20.80 20.38 31.95
N SER A 228 20.34 21.52 32.48
CA SER A 228 18.95 21.99 32.34
C SER A 228 18.73 22.87 31.09
N GLU A 229 19.81 23.25 30.38
CA GLU A 229 19.74 24.11 29.20
C GLU A 229 19.45 23.26 27.94
N THR A 230 18.58 23.74 27.06
CA THR A 230 18.40 23.19 25.71
C THR A 230 19.42 23.80 24.76
N LEU A 231 20.41 23.01 24.35
CA LEU A 231 21.44 23.44 23.41
C LEU A 231 20.95 23.46 21.97
N TYR A 232 20.14 22.48 21.59
CA TYR A 232 19.53 22.39 20.27
C TYR A 232 18.21 21.64 20.37
N GLU A 233 17.17 22.14 19.70
CA GLU A 233 15.86 21.52 19.64
C GLU A 233 15.26 21.66 18.24
N LEU A 234 14.55 20.63 17.80
CA LEU A 234 13.75 20.71 16.59
C LEU A 234 12.47 19.86 16.74
N GLU A 235 11.36 20.46 16.32
CA GLU A 235 10.05 19.81 16.24
C GLU A 235 9.87 19.24 14.83
N TYR A 236 9.47 17.97 14.76
CA TYR A 236 9.32 17.21 13.53
C TYR A 236 7.94 16.61 13.40
N TYR A 237 7.58 16.30 12.16
CA TYR A 237 6.32 15.66 11.77
C TYR A 237 6.58 14.48 10.86
N SER A 238 6.00 13.32 11.19
CA SER A 238 5.98 12.16 10.30
C SER A 238 4.69 12.17 9.48
N VAL A 239 4.76 12.72 8.26
CA VAL A 239 3.59 13.07 7.44
C VAL A 239 3.06 11.93 6.55
N GLY A 240 3.31 10.67 6.93
CA GLY A 240 2.86 9.48 6.21
C GLY A 240 3.83 9.00 5.12
N GLY A 241 3.69 7.74 4.69
CA GLY A 241 4.55 7.14 3.65
C GLY A 241 6.06 7.20 3.93
N GLY A 242 6.49 7.47 5.17
CA GLY A 242 7.89 7.71 5.54
C GLY A 242 8.41 9.09 5.16
N PHE A 243 7.56 10.03 4.74
CA PHE A 243 7.94 11.44 4.59
C PHE A 243 8.07 12.10 5.94
N ILE A 244 9.01 13.05 6.04
CA ILE A 244 9.25 13.83 7.25
C ILE A 244 9.28 15.31 6.93
N GLU A 245 8.78 16.12 7.86
CA GLU A 245 8.88 17.56 7.85
C GLU A 245 9.30 18.03 9.25
N TRP A 246 9.68 19.30 9.37
CA TRP A 246 10.03 19.92 10.63
C TRP A 246 9.52 21.36 10.69
N LYS A 247 9.46 21.93 11.86
CA LYS A 247 9.05 23.32 12.04
C LYS A 247 9.93 24.26 11.22
N GLY A 248 9.30 24.98 10.30
CA GLY A 248 10.01 25.84 9.35
C GLY A 248 10.57 25.11 8.12
N TYR A 249 10.15 23.87 7.88
CA TYR A 249 10.49 23.12 6.67
C TYR A 249 10.10 23.91 5.41
N LYS A 250 11.05 23.99 4.51
CA LYS A 250 10.80 24.45 3.15
C LYS A 250 11.13 23.29 2.22
N PRO A 251 10.20 22.90 1.34
CA PRO A 251 10.50 21.90 0.33
C PRO A 251 11.74 22.30 -0.45
N PRO A 252 12.63 21.35 -0.79
CA PRO A 252 13.78 21.65 -1.63
C PRO A 252 13.32 22.19 -2.99
N ASP A 253 14.11 23.09 -3.55
CA ASP A 253 13.88 23.53 -4.92
C ASP A 253 14.01 22.33 -5.87
N LYS A 254 12.97 22.13 -6.67
CA LYS A 254 12.90 21.07 -7.67
C LYS A 254 12.78 21.70 -9.06
N GLY A 255 13.26 20.99 -10.05
CA GLY A 255 12.98 21.30 -11.44
C GLY A 255 11.48 21.22 -11.75
N GLN A 256 11.08 21.64 -12.92
CA GLN A 256 9.68 21.58 -13.36
C GLN A 256 9.46 20.39 -14.30
N PRO A 257 8.32 19.70 -14.22
CA PRO A 257 8.05 18.58 -15.10
C PRO A 257 7.90 19.08 -16.55
N LYS A 258 8.52 18.40 -17.48
CA LYS A 258 8.37 18.69 -18.92
C LYS A 258 6.96 18.36 -19.41
N TYR A 259 6.34 17.34 -18.85
CA TYR A 259 4.99 16.88 -19.15
C TYR A 259 4.11 17.01 -17.90
N PRO A 260 3.69 18.24 -17.52
CA PRO A 260 2.92 18.45 -16.30
C PRO A 260 1.55 17.77 -16.35
N TYR A 261 1.18 17.10 -15.27
CA TYR A 261 -0.14 16.52 -15.08
C TYR A 261 -0.52 16.49 -13.59
N GLN A 262 -1.83 16.52 -13.33
CA GLN A 262 -2.43 16.41 -12.01
C GLN A 262 -3.40 15.22 -11.95
N GLN A 263 -3.97 14.84 -13.09
CA GLN A 263 -4.96 13.78 -13.22
C GLN A 263 -4.58 12.84 -14.38
N ALA A 264 -5.05 11.60 -14.33
CA ALA A 264 -4.74 10.60 -15.36
C ALA A 264 -5.27 11.02 -16.74
N LYS A 265 -6.41 11.71 -16.79
CA LYS A 265 -6.98 12.22 -18.05
C LYS A 265 -6.07 13.22 -18.76
N GLU A 266 -5.23 13.96 -18.04
CA GLU A 266 -4.31 14.95 -18.64
C GLU A 266 -3.14 14.27 -19.36
N LEU A 267 -2.77 13.04 -18.95
CA LEU A 267 -1.80 12.23 -19.67
C LEU A 267 -2.28 11.83 -21.07
N LYS A 268 -3.60 11.81 -21.32
CA LYS A 268 -4.15 11.45 -22.64
C LYS A 268 -3.60 12.32 -23.75
N LYS A 269 -3.41 13.62 -23.52
CA LYS A 269 -2.82 14.53 -24.49
C LYS A 269 -1.47 14.01 -24.97
N TYR A 270 -0.56 13.73 -24.05
CA TYR A 270 0.79 13.28 -24.39
C TYR A 270 0.78 11.89 -25.02
N LEU A 271 -0.05 10.97 -24.50
CA LEU A 271 -0.10 9.58 -24.94
C LEU A 271 -0.77 9.39 -26.29
N ILE A 272 -1.83 10.16 -26.59
CA ILE A 272 -2.68 9.97 -27.77
C ILE A 272 -2.33 10.99 -28.86
N ASP A 273 -2.34 12.28 -28.51
CA ASP A 273 -2.13 13.35 -29.48
C ASP A 273 -0.66 13.47 -29.89
N ASP A 274 0.23 13.49 -28.88
CA ASP A 274 1.67 13.62 -29.09
C ASP A 274 2.36 12.27 -29.32
N LYS A 275 1.67 11.13 -29.06
CA LYS A 275 2.16 9.75 -29.20
C LYS A 275 3.43 9.46 -28.41
N ILE A 276 3.59 10.09 -27.24
CA ILE A 276 4.75 9.88 -26.36
C ILE A 276 4.47 8.68 -25.46
N PRO A 277 5.33 7.67 -25.38
CA PRO A 277 5.16 6.53 -24.47
C PRO A 277 5.04 6.96 -23.00
N LEU A 278 4.18 6.30 -22.21
CA LEU A 278 4.01 6.58 -20.78
C LEU A 278 5.34 6.58 -20.04
N THR A 279 6.17 5.58 -20.29
CA THR A 279 7.49 5.44 -19.65
C THR A 279 8.42 6.62 -19.97
N GLN A 280 8.36 7.15 -21.19
CA GLN A 280 9.14 8.33 -21.57
C GLN A 280 8.64 9.60 -20.85
N ILE A 281 7.32 9.78 -20.73
CA ILE A 281 6.74 10.90 -19.98
C ILE A 281 7.24 10.88 -18.53
N LEU A 282 7.13 9.71 -17.88
CA LEU A 282 7.45 9.55 -16.47
C LEU A 282 8.96 9.70 -16.21
N LEU A 283 9.79 9.05 -17.04
CA LEU A 283 11.24 9.13 -16.91
C LEU A 283 11.74 10.56 -17.14
N THR A 284 11.22 11.24 -18.17
CA THR A 284 11.61 12.63 -18.44
C THR A 284 11.21 13.55 -17.28
N ASN A 285 9.97 13.42 -16.76
CA ASN A 285 9.56 14.21 -15.60
C ASN A 285 10.42 13.91 -14.37
N GLU A 286 10.77 12.65 -14.12
CA GLU A 286 11.65 12.27 -13.02
C GLU A 286 13.02 12.95 -13.13
N MET A 287 13.62 12.94 -14.32
CA MET A 287 14.90 13.60 -14.60
C MET A 287 14.81 15.12 -14.38
N GLU A 288 13.79 15.77 -14.94
CA GLU A 288 13.61 17.22 -14.86
C GLU A 288 13.31 17.69 -13.42
N ILE A 289 12.50 16.95 -12.66
CA ILE A 289 12.12 17.32 -11.30
C ILE A 289 13.27 17.03 -10.32
N SER A 290 13.93 15.87 -10.44
CA SER A 290 14.96 15.43 -9.49
C SER A 290 16.37 15.93 -9.83
N GLY A 291 16.61 16.32 -11.08
CA GLY A 291 17.94 16.66 -11.60
C GLY A 291 18.86 15.44 -11.79
N LYS A 292 18.33 14.22 -11.70
CA LYS A 292 19.10 12.97 -11.84
C LYS A 292 19.23 12.54 -13.28
N SER A 293 20.32 11.82 -13.58
CA SER A 293 20.47 11.17 -14.88
C SER A 293 19.55 9.95 -15.00
N GLU A 294 19.23 9.58 -16.23
CA GLU A 294 18.51 8.33 -16.52
C GLU A 294 19.19 7.11 -15.91
N LYS A 295 20.53 7.07 -15.95
CA LYS A 295 21.32 5.99 -15.35
C LYS A 295 21.09 5.89 -13.83
N ASP A 296 21.13 7.01 -13.11
CA ASP A 296 20.94 7.04 -11.66
C ASP A 296 19.52 6.57 -11.29
N ILE A 297 18.51 6.92 -12.11
CA ILE A 297 17.12 6.49 -11.92
C ILE A 297 17.00 4.98 -12.08
N TRP A 298 17.61 4.39 -13.13
CA TRP A 298 17.57 2.95 -13.34
C TRP A 298 18.33 2.18 -12.26
N GLU A 299 19.47 2.68 -11.81
CA GLU A 299 20.25 2.08 -10.71
C GLU A 299 19.47 2.10 -9.40
N PHE A 300 18.76 3.19 -9.13
CA PHE A 300 17.87 3.28 -7.96
C PHE A 300 16.73 2.26 -8.02
N LEU A 301 16.05 2.13 -9.17
CA LEU A 301 14.97 1.14 -9.33
C LEU A 301 15.47 -0.30 -9.24
N ASP A 302 16.69 -0.58 -9.71
CA ASP A 302 17.30 -1.89 -9.52
C ASP A 302 17.57 -2.19 -8.04
N GLN A 303 18.08 -1.22 -7.28
CA GLN A 303 18.26 -1.36 -5.83
C GLN A 303 16.93 -1.62 -5.12
N VAL A 304 15.88 -0.89 -5.49
CA VAL A 304 14.51 -1.10 -4.98
C VAL A 304 14.04 -2.54 -5.27
N ALA A 305 14.19 -3.00 -6.51
CA ALA A 305 13.82 -4.35 -6.92
C ALA A 305 14.59 -5.44 -6.15
N GLU A 306 15.89 -5.26 -5.95
CA GLU A 306 16.73 -6.20 -5.20
C GLU A 306 16.33 -6.29 -3.72
N VAL A 307 16.04 -5.16 -3.07
CA VAL A 307 15.54 -5.15 -1.68
C VAL A 307 14.20 -5.89 -1.59
N MET A 308 13.29 -5.65 -2.52
CA MET A 308 11.99 -6.30 -2.56
C MET A 308 12.10 -7.83 -2.74
N VAL A 309 12.90 -8.28 -3.71
CA VAL A 309 13.04 -9.72 -4.00
C VAL A 309 13.75 -10.43 -2.85
N ARG A 310 14.82 -9.83 -2.31
CA ARG A 310 15.53 -10.38 -1.15
C ARG A 310 14.60 -10.52 0.07
N GLY A 311 13.75 -9.53 0.32
CA GLY A 311 12.77 -9.61 1.41
C GLY A 311 11.77 -10.75 1.20
N VAL A 312 11.24 -10.93 -0.02
CA VAL A 312 10.37 -12.07 -0.33
C VAL A 312 11.11 -13.41 -0.12
N ASP A 313 12.32 -13.55 -0.67
CA ASP A 313 13.09 -14.80 -0.55
C ASP A 313 13.43 -15.13 0.92
N THR A 314 13.73 -14.11 1.73
CA THR A 314 13.93 -14.26 3.19
C THR A 314 12.65 -14.74 3.85
N GLY A 315 11.52 -14.06 3.66
CA GLY A 315 10.24 -14.42 4.28
C GLY A 315 9.73 -15.82 3.88
N LEU A 316 10.02 -16.27 2.66
CA LEU A 316 9.72 -17.64 2.21
C LEU A 316 10.54 -18.72 2.94
N SER A 317 11.64 -18.36 3.56
CA SER A 317 12.53 -19.29 4.28
C SER A 317 12.29 -19.32 5.80
N VAL A 318 11.62 -18.29 6.36
CA VAL A 318 11.45 -18.14 7.81
C VAL A 318 10.09 -18.68 8.25
N ASP A 319 10.12 -19.70 9.12
CA ASP A 319 8.94 -20.28 9.76
C ASP A 319 9.02 -20.00 11.27
N SER A 320 8.31 -18.99 11.73
CA SER A 320 8.38 -18.51 13.12
C SER A 320 7.10 -17.81 13.55
N VAL A 321 6.96 -17.62 14.85
CA VAL A 321 5.96 -16.70 15.42
C VAL A 321 6.43 -15.26 15.21
N LEU A 322 5.52 -14.39 14.74
CA LEU A 322 5.79 -12.98 14.58
C LEU A 322 5.86 -12.26 15.93
N PRO A 323 6.63 -11.16 16.03
CA PRO A 323 6.73 -10.39 17.27
C PRO A 323 5.39 -9.84 17.75
N GLY A 324 5.22 -9.69 19.06
CA GLY A 324 4.05 -9.05 19.68
C GLY A 324 3.02 -10.00 20.27
N PRO A 325 1.93 -9.46 20.85
CA PRO A 325 0.98 -10.23 21.66
C PRO A 325 0.06 -11.14 20.86
N ILE A 326 -0.10 -10.89 19.54
CA ILE A 326 -1.00 -11.70 18.68
C ILE A 326 -0.50 -13.12 18.51
N LYS A 327 0.81 -13.35 18.65
CA LYS A 327 1.48 -14.66 18.47
C LYS A 327 1.13 -15.32 17.12
N LEU A 328 1.02 -14.50 16.08
CA LEU A 328 0.69 -14.96 14.74
C LEU A 328 1.84 -15.79 14.17
N HIS A 329 1.55 -17.01 13.72
CA HIS A 329 2.50 -17.82 12.97
C HIS A 329 2.64 -17.33 11.53
N SER A 330 3.88 -17.30 11.03
CA SER A 330 4.14 -17.03 9.61
C SER A 330 3.53 -18.13 8.73
N LYS A 331 3.03 -17.73 7.55
CA LYS A 331 2.35 -18.63 6.59
C LYS A 331 3.18 -18.86 5.33
N ALA A 332 4.01 -17.89 4.95
CA ALA A 332 4.71 -17.88 3.66
C ALA A 332 5.58 -19.13 3.45
N ALA A 333 6.43 -19.47 4.43
CA ALA A 333 7.32 -20.63 4.36
C ALA A 333 6.54 -21.95 4.25
N ALA A 334 5.47 -22.11 5.02
CA ALA A 334 4.60 -23.29 4.97
C ALA A 334 3.89 -23.40 3.61
N MET A 335 3.34 -22.28 3.09
CA MET A 335 2.71 -22.24 1.76
C MET A 335 3.70 -22.64 0.67
N GLN A 336 4.93 -22.14 0.71
CA GLN A 336 5.97 -22.47 -0.28
C GLN A 336 6.37 -23.95 -0.22
N ARG A 337 6.56 -24.53 0.99
CA ARG A 337 6.81 -25.98 1.15
C ARG A 337 5.67 -26.82 0.58
N ASN A 338 4.43 -26.44 0.89
CA ASN A 338 3.26 -27.15 0.42
C ASN A 338 3.09 -27.06 -1.10
N LEU A 339 3.40 -25.90 -1.71
CA LEU A 339 3.39 -25.75 -3.16
C LEU A 339 4.39 -26.66 -3.88
N LYS A 340 5.61 -26.84 -3.31
CA LYS A 340 6.63 -27.73 -3.89
C LYS A 340 6.15 -29.18 -3.93
N ASN A 341 5.39 -29.60 -2.94
CA ASN A 341 4.90 -30.97 -2.77
C ASN A 341 3.47 -31.18 -3.28
N SER A 342 2.82 -30.13 -3.82
CA SER A 342 1.42 -30.17 -4.22
C SER A 342 1.25 -30.62 -5.66
N SER A 343 0.24 -31.46 -5.90
CA SER A 343 -0.27 -31.79 -7.23
C SER A 343 -1.13 -30.67 -7.84
N LYS A 344 -1.36 -29.56 -7.11
CA LYS A 344 -2.11 -28.41 -7.62
C LYS A 344 -1.41 -27.84 -8.87
N GLY A 345 -2.18 -27.70 -9.93
CA GLY A 345 -1.74 -27.07 -11.17
C GLY A 345 -2.58 -25.84 -11.50
N GLY A 346 -2.31 -25.24 -12.66
CA GLY A 346 -3.12 -24.17 -13.22
C GLY A 346 -3.28 -22.96 -12.29
N ALA A 347 -4.47 -22.37 -12.30
CA ALA A 347 -4.81 -21.16 -11.59
C ALA A 347 -4.58 -21.26 -10.07
N ALA A 348 -4.92 -22.40 -9.45
CA ALA A 348 -4.75 -22.59 -8.02
C ALA A 348 -3.27 -22.48 -7.59
N ARG A 349 -2.33 -23.02 -8.39
CA ARG A 349 -0.90 -22.90 -8.14
C ARG A 349 -0.43 -21.46 -8.28
N ALA A 350 -0.82 -20.77 -9.37
CA ALA A 350 -0.42 -19.40 -9.64
C ALA A 350 -0.89 -18.43 -8.52
N VAL A 351 -2.17 -18.52 -8.13
CA VAL A 351 -2.75 -17.71 -7.05
C VAL A 351 -2.02 -17.97 -5.72
N THR A 352 -1.77 -19.24 -5.36
CA THR A 352 -1.07 -19.57 -4.12
C THR A 352 0.38 -19.08 -4.14
N GLN A 353 1.05 -19.12 -5.29
CA GLN A 353 2.42 -18.63 -5.47
C GLN A 353 2.49 -17.12 -5.20
N VAL A 354 1.65 -16.34 -5.90
CA VAL A 354 1.60 -14.86 -5.74
C VAL A 354 1.24 -14.49 -4.31
N ALA A 355 0.23 -15.15 -3.73
CA ALA A 355 -0.16 -14.93 -2.35
C ALA A 355 0.99 -15.22 -1.37
N SER A 356 1.75 -16.31 -1.59
CA SER A 356 2.90 -16.64 -0.72
C SER A 356 3.98 -15.57 -0.72
N TYR A 357 4.21 -14.91 -1.85
CA TYR A 357 5.14 -13.78 -1.94
C TYR A 357 4.63 -12.55 -1.17
N GLY A 358 3.33 -12.25 -1.27
CA GLY A 358 2.70 -11.17 -0.51
C GLY A 358 2.75 -11.42 1.00
N PHE A 359 2.52 -12.68 1.43
CA PHE A 359 2.72 -13.09 2.82
C PHE A 359 4.17 -12.93 3.25
N ALA A 360 5.12 -13.41 2.47
CA ALA A 360 6.55 -13.39 2.79
C ALA A 360 7.03 -11.97 3.14
N MET A 361 6.75 -11.01 2.26
CA MET A 361 7.17 -9.64 2.50
C MET A 361 6.35 -8.94 3.58
N GLY A 362 5.06 -9.25 3.71
CA GLY A 362 4.22 -8.75 4.81
C GLY A 362 4.71 -9.24 6.19
N GLU A 363 5.19 -10.48 6.28
CA GLU A 363 5.77 -11.06 7.48
C GLU A 363 7.13 -10.43 7.80
N GLU A 364 7.98 -10.17 6.80
CA GLU A 364 9.24 -9.44 6.98
C GLU A 364 8.99 -8.00 7.46
N ASN A 365 7.97 -7.33 6.92
CA ASN A 365 7.53 -6.04 7.42
C ASN A 365 7.14 -6.11 8.91
N ALA A 366 6.33 -7.10 9.28
CA ALA A 366 5.88 -7.27 10.67
C ALA A 366 7.02 -7.61 11.65
N ARG A 367 8.10 -8.25 11.18
CA ARG A 367 9.33 -8.48 11.95
C ARG A 367 10.13 -7.19 12.18
N GLY A 368 9.85 -6.12 11.44
CA GLY A 368 10.63 -4.88 11.50
C GLY A 368 11.86 -4.89 10.60
N HIS A 369 11.92 -5.80 9.63
CA HIS A 369 13.00 -5.90 8.67
C HIS A 369 12.91 -4.83 7.58
N ILE A 370 13.98 -4.71 6.76
CA ILE A 370 14.02 -3.70 5.71
C ILE A 370 13.01 -4.04 4.61
N ILE A 371 12.14 -3.08 4.36
CA ILE A 371 11.13 -3.10 3.30
C ILE A 371 11.28 -1.90 2.40
N VAL A 372 10.51 -1.87 1.32
CA VAL A 372 10.29 -0.66 0.51
C VAL A 372 8.84 -0.23 0.66
N THR A 373 8.60 1.04 0.96
CA THR A 373 7.23 1.59 0.92
C THR A 373 6.73 1.58 -0.53
N ALA A 374 5.52 1.01 -0.77
CA ALA A 374 4.95 0.93 -2.11
C ALA A 374 3.40 0.78 -2.05
N PRO A 375 2.61 1.84 -1.74
CA PRO A 375 3.05 3.20 -1.38
C PRO A 375 3.44 3.38 0.09
N THR A 376 3.02 2.47 0.99
CA THR A 376 3.28 2.52 2.44
C THR A 376 3.85 1.21 2.95
N ALA A 377 4.26 1.15 4.22
CA ALA A 377 4.68 -0.09 4.86
C ALA A 377 3.50 -1.07 5.02
N GLY A 378 2.28 -0.57 5.26
CA GLY A 378 1.08 -1.42 5.38
C GLY A 378 0.73 -2.19 4.11
N SER A 379 1.21 -1.75 2.95
CA SER A 379 1.04 -2.41 1.64
C SER A 379 2.34 -2.99 1.07
N ALA A 380 3.43 -3.00 1.85
CA ALA A 380 4.77 -3.37 1.37
C ALA A 380 4.90 -4.81 0.84
N GLY A 381 3.91 -5.67 1.05
CA GLY A 381 3.89 -7.02 0.49
C GLY A 381 3.45 -7.11 -0.97
N ILE A 382 2.78 -6.08 -1.52
CA ILE A 382 2.11 -6.17 -2.82
C ILE A 382 3.11 -6.05 -3.98
N ILE A 383 3.79 -4.92 -4.09
CA ILE A 383 4.74 -4.69 -5.21
C ILE A 383 5.88 -5.70 -5.21
N PRO A 384 6.49 -6.07 -4.06
CA PRO A 384 7.49 -7.14 -4.04
C PRO A 384 6.98 -8.48 -4.58
N ALA A 385 5.73 -8.86 -4.28
CA ALA A 385 5.12 -10.06 -4.83
C ALA A 385 4.96 -9.98 -6.35
N VAL A 386 4.58 -8.81 -6.87
CA VAL A 386 4.50 -8.55 -8.31
C VAL A 386 5.89 -8.63 -8.96
N VAL A 387 6.89 -7.94 -8.40
CA VAL A 387 8.27 -7.96 -8.92
C VAL A 387 8.85 -9.37 -8.96
N LYS A 388 8.68 -10.12 -7.85
CA LYS A 388 9.11 -11.53 -7.78
C LYS A 388 8.42 -12.38 -8.83
N SER A 389 7.10 -12.21 -9.00
CA SER A 389 6.33 -12.93 -10.02
C SER A 389 6.79 -12.61 -11.44
N LEU A 390 7.07 -11.34 -11.75
CA LEU A 390 7.59 -10.92 -13.05
C LEU A 390 8.99 -11.50 -13.31
N ARG A 391 9.87 -11.55 -12.29
CA ARG A 391 11.18 -12.21 -12.41
C ARG A 391 11.06 -13.71 -12.66
N ASP A 392 10.15 -14.40 -11.97
CA ASP A 392 9.90 -15.83 -12.16
C ASP A 392 9.34 -16.13 -13.56
N LEU A 393 8.69 -15.16 -14.20
CA LEU A 393 8.27 -15.20 -15.60
C LEU A 393 9.39 -14.88 -16.59
N ASN A 394 10.62 -14.63 -16.12
CA ASN A 394 11.74 -14.18 -16.92
C ASN A 394 11.48 -12.87 -17.70
N THR A 395 10.66 -11.97 -17.11
CA THR A 395 10.41 -10.65 -17.69
C THR A 395 11.73 -9.86 -17.75
N PRO A 396 12.07 -9.24 -18.90
CA PRO A 396 13.30 -8.48 -19.03
C PRO A 396 13.40 -7.37 -17.98
N THR A 397 14.60 -7.16 -17.41
CA THR A 397 14.83 -6.14 -16.37
C THR A 397 14.32 -4.76 -16.78
N GLN A 398 14.53 -4.35 -18.03
CA GLN A 398 14.03 -3.06 -18.52
C GLN A 398 12.51 -2.96 -18.44
N LYS A 399 11.77 -4.04 -18.71
CA LYS A 399 10.30 -4.07 -18.58
C LYS A 399 9.85 -3.96 -17.13
N ILE A 400 10.59 -4.53 -16.19
CA ILE A 400 10.32 -4.37 -14.75
C ILE A 400 10.58 -2.92 -14.32
N ARG A 401 11.66 -2.28 -14.77
CA ARG A 401 11.95 -0.85 -14.54
C ARG A 401 10.83 0.05 -15.06
N GLU A 402 10.38 -0.18 -16.30
CA GLU A 402 9.23 0.51 -16.90
C GLU A 402 7.94 0.30 -16.08
N GLY A 403 7.74 -0.91 -15.55
CA GLY A 403 6.65 -1.23 -14.62
C GLY A 403 6.69 -0.42 -13.33
N PHE A 404 7.87 -0.20 -12.74
CA PHE A 404 8.03 0.67 -11.56
C PHE A 404 7.61 2.11 -11.84
N LEU A 405 7.95 2.65 -13.01
CA LEU A 405 7.51 3.99 -13.41
C LEU A 405 5.98 4.06 -13.48
N ALA A 406 5.33 3.10 -14.14
CA ALA A 406 3.87 3.06 -14.23
C ALA A 406 3.22 2.93 -12.84
N ALA A 407 3.74 2.06 -11.98
CA ALA A 407 3.27 1.93 -10.60
C ALA A 407 3.42 3.25 -9.82
N ALA A 408 4.56 3.93 -9.95
CA ALA A 408 4.79 5.22 -9.31
C ALA A 408 3.78 6.27 -9.78
N ALA A 409 3.47 6.35 -11.08
CA ALA A 409 2.47 7.28 -11.60
C ALA A 409 1.10 7.10 -10.94
N ILE A 410 0.65 5.85 -10.75
CA ILE A 410 -0.61 5.56 -10.06
C ILE A 410 -0.56 6.02 -8.60
N GLY A 411 0.53 5.69 -7.90
CA GLY A 411 0.74 6.12 -6.52
C GLY A 411 0.80 7.65 -6.38
N TYR A 412 1.42 8.35 -7.33
CA TYR A 412 1.48 9.81 -7.36
C TYR A 412 0.10 10.43 -7.56
N LEU A 413 -0.69 9.89 -8.48
CA LEU A 413 -2.07 10.33 -8.71
C LEU A 413 -2.93 10.17 -7.46
N CYS A 414 -2.84 9.02 -6.78
CA CYS A 414 -3.56 8.78 -5.53
C CYS A 414 -3.08 9.71 -4.41
N LYS A 415 -1.76 9.91 -4.26
CA LYS A 415 -1.19 10.85 -3.28
C LYS A 415 -1.66 12.28 -3.52
N HIS A 416 -1.69 12.70 -4.78
CA HIS A 416 -2.02 14.07 -5.17
C HIS A 416 -3.52 14.38 -5.03
N ASN A 417 -4.39 13.45 -5.42
CA ASN A 417 -5.84 13.68 -5.51
C ASN A 417 -6.65 13.06 -4.36
N ALA A 418 -6.02 12.23 -3.52
CA ALA A 418 -6.65 11.59 -2.36
C ALA A 418 -5.66 11.53 -1.19
N THR A 419 -5.34 10.33 -0.69
CA THR A 419 -4.35 10.11 0.38
C THR A 419 -3.69 8.74 0.23
N LEU A 420 -2.51 8.57 0.84
CA LEU A 420 -1.84 7.27 1.02
C LEU A 420 -1.85 6.81 2.48
N SER A 421 -2.48 7.56 3.37
CA SER A 421 -2.47 7.31 4.82
C SER A 421 -3.61 6.40 5.23
N GLY A 422 -3.32 5.29 5.91
CA GLY A 422 -4.33 4.42 6.53
C GLY A 422 -5.13 5.15 7.62
N ALA A 423 -4.49 6.06 8.34
CA ALA A 423 -5.12 6.90 9.36
C ALA A 423 -6.11 7.93 8.79
N GLU A 424 -5.95 8.33 7.53
CA GLU A 424 -6.86 9.24 6.84
C GLU A 424 -7.91 8.49 6.01
N GLY A 425 -7.48 7.49 5.27
CA GLY A 425 -8.29 6.84 4.23
C GLY A 425 -8.64 5.38 4.46
N GLY A 426 -8.17 4.74 5.52
CA GLY A 426 -8.30 3.30 5.69
C GLY A 426 -7.34 2.52 4.77
N CYS A 427 -7.44 1.19 4.78
CA CYS A 427 -6.59 0.35 3.94
C CYS A 427 -6.87 0.47 2.43
N GLN A 428 -7.96 1.09 2.00
CA GLN A 428 -8.15 1.42 0.59
C GLN A 428 -7.04 2.36 0.07
N ALA A 429 -6.56 3.27 0.92
CA ALA A 429 -5.47 4.21 0.61
C ALA A 429 -4.08 3.55 0.60
N GLU A 430 -3.91 2.43 1.29
CA GLU A 430 -2.64 1.69 1.35
C GLU A 430 -2.65 0.47 0.44
N VAL A 431 -3.41 -0.55 0.82
CA VAL A 431 -3.53 -1.83 0.08
C VAL A 431 -4.22 -1.64 -1.27
N GLY A 432 -5.28 -0.82 -1.31
CA GLY A 432 -5.99 -0.52 -2.55
C GLY A 432 -5.09 0.18 -3.56
N VAL A 433 -4.38 1.22 -3.13
CA VAL A 433 -3.40 1.91 -3.98
C VAL A 433 -2.25 0.99 -4.35
N GLY A 434 -1.69 0.21 -3.40
CA GLY A 434 -0.64 -0.77 -3.69
C GLY A 434 -1.04 -1.81 -4.73
N SER A 435 -2.29 -2.31 -4.66
CA SER A 435 -2.84 -3.24 -5.65
C SER A 435 -3.01 -2.58 -7.03
N SER A 436 -3.51 -1.36 -7.06
CA SER A 436 -3.64 -0.54 -8.27
C SER A 436 -2.29 -0.28 -8.95
N MET A 437 -1.28 0.09 -8.15
CA MET A 437 0.12 0.23 -8.59
C MET A 437 0.67 -1.08 -9.16
N GLY A 438 0.41 -2.21 -8.47
CA GLY A 438 0.84 -3.53 -8.90
C GLY A 438 0.20 -3.94 -10.24
N ALA A 439 -1.08 -3.66 -10.42
CA ALA A 439 -1.79 -3.93 -11.67
C ALA A 439 -1.24 -3.10 -12.84
N ALA A 440 -0.95 -1.81 -12.60
CA ALA A 440 -0.29 -0.95 -13.58
C ALA A 440 1.12 -1.46 -13.94
N MET A 441 1.88 -1.91 -12.94
CA MET A 441 3.22 -2.48 -13.12
C MET A 441 3.19 -3.70 -14.03
N ILE A 442 2.28 -4.64 -13.76
CA ILE A 442 2.12 -5.87 -14.57
C ILE A 442 1.71 -5.49 -15.99
N ALA A 443 0.70 -4.63 -16.13
CA ALA A 443 0.20 -4.20 -17.43
C ALA A 443 1.28 -3.48 -18.26
N GLN A 444 2.07 -2.61 -17.65
CA GLN A 444 3.17 -1.93 -18.35
C GLN A 444 4.27 -2.92 -18.76
N ALA A 445 4.63 -3.84 -17.87
CA ALA A 445 5.72 -4.78 -18.13
C ALA A 445 5.39 -5.84 -19.21
N LEU A 446 4.11 -6.30 -19.25
CA LEU A 446 3.71 -7.41 -20.12
C LEU A 446 2.94 -6.98 -21.38
N ASP A 447 2.27 -5.84 -21.36
CA ASP A 447 1.42 -5.34 -22.45
C ASP A 447 1.89 -3.99 -23.01
N GLY A 448 2.00 -2.98 -22.16
CA GLY A 448 2.47 -1.65 -22.50
C GLY A 448 1.42 -0.71 -23.13
N ARG A 449 0.20 -1.16 -23.41
CA ARG A 449 -0.88 -0.30 -23.90
C ARG A 449 -1.38 0.64 -22.79
N PRO A 450 -1.34 1.97 -22.94
CA PRO A 450 -1.68 2.91 -21.87
C PRO A 450 -3.09 2.72 -21.29
N LYS A 451 -4.07 2.35 -22.13
CA LYS A 451 -5.43 2.08 -21.66
C LYS A 451 -5.51 0.82 -20.80
N VAL A 452 -4.78 -0.24 -21.16
CA VAL A 452 -4.71 -1.47 -20.35
C VAL A 452 -4.07 -1.14 -19.00
N VAL A 453 -3.00 -0.35 -18.98
CA VAL A 453 -2.35 0.12 -17.74
C VAL A 453 -3.34 0.87 -16.85
N SER A 454 -4.06 1.84 -17.42
CA SER A 454 -5.05 2.65 -16.68
C SER A 454 -6.23 1.81 -16.19
N ASN A 455 -6.78 0.92 -17.03
CA ASN A 455 -7.94 0.10 -16.68
C ASN A 455 -7.59 -0.98 -15.63
N ALA A 456 -6.40 -1.57 -15.71
CA ALA A 456 -5.91 -2.50 -14.70
C ALA A 456 -5.77 -1.83 -13.32
N ALA A 457 -5.18 -0.62 -13.31
CA ALA A 457 -5.04 0.18 -12.10
C ALA A 457 -6.40 0.56 -11.52
N GLU A 458 -7.31 1.05 -12.36
CA GLU A 458 -8.66 1.45 -11.97
C GLU A 458 -9.42 0.28 -11.35
N SER A 459 -9.51 -0.86 -12.04
CA SER A 459 -10.21 -2.06 -11.58
C SER A 459 -9.71 -2.53 -10.22
N SER A 460 -8.38 -2.52 -10.03
CA SER A 460 -7.79 -2.91 -8.77
C SER A 460 -8.11 -1.93 -7.64
N LEU A 461 -8.17 -0.62 -7.91
CA LEU A 461 -8.51 0.39 -6.91
C LEU A 461 -9.98 0.31 -6.53
N GLU A 462 -10.88 0.24 -7.53
CA GLU A 462 -12.33 0.14 -7.35
C GLU A 462 -12.70 -1.00 -6.39
N HIS A 463 -12.09 -2.17 -6.56
CA HIS A 463 -12.34 -3.35 -5.72
C HIS A 463 -11.79 -3.25 -4.28
N HIS A 464 -11.15 -2.14 -3.93
CA HIS A 464 -10.69 -1.87 -2.58
C HIS A 464 -11.42 -0.70 -1.90
N LEU A 465 -12.36 -0.03 -2.58
CA LEU A 465 -13.14 1.06 -2.00
C LEU A 465 -13.89 0.59 -0.75
N GLY A 466 -13.85 1.41 0.29
CA GLY A 466 -14.46 1.09 1.59
C GLY A 466 -13.64 0.17 2.50
N MET A 467 -12.42 -0.24 2.11
CA MET A 467 -11.58 -1.10 2.95
C MET A 467 -11.09 -0.34 4.18
N THR A 468 -11.53 -0.80 5.35
CA THR A 468 -11.17 -0.23 6.67
C THR A 468 -9.71 -0.50 7.02
N CYS A 469 -9.13 0.25 7.96
CA CYS A 469 -7.85 -0.03 8.61
C CYS A 469 -8.10 -0.29 10.10
N ASP A 470 -8.13 -1.56 10.48
CA ASP A 470 -8.54 -2.05 11.79
C ASP A 470 -7.52 -3.09 12.34
N PRO A 471 -6.25 -2.68 12.54
CA PRO A 471 -5.19 -3.59 12.97
C PRO A 471 -5.44 -4.07 14.41
N VAL A 472 -5.39 -5.40 14.60
CA VAL A 472 -5.57 -6.03 15.91
C VAL A 472 -4.45 -5.60 16.85
N ALA A 473 -4.80 -5.11 18.03
CA ALA A 473 -3.87 -4.58 19.03
C ALA A 473 -2.89 -3.53 18.48
N GLY A 474 -3.21 -2.86 17.37
CA GLY A 474 -2.35 -1.87 16.74
C GLY A 474 -1.18 -2.44 15.94
N TYR A 475 -1.09 -3.77 15.78
CA TYR A 475 0.00 -4.40 15.05
C TYR A 475 -0.32 -4.57 13.56
N VAL A 476 0.67 -4.26 12.70
CA VAL A 476 0.58 -4.46 11.24
C VAL A 476 0.74 -5.96 10.91
N GLN A 477 -0.17 -6.77 11.42
CA GLN A 477 -0.20 -8.24 11.29
C GLN A 477 -1.58 -8.71 10.81
N VAL A 478 -2.59 -8.61 11.66
CA VAL A 478 -3.97 -8.98 11.34
C VAL A 478 -4.81 -7.71 11.24
N PRO A 479 -5.45 -7.45 10.10
CA PRO A 479 -5.50 -8.25 8.86
C PRO A 479 -4.44 -7.85 7.80
N CYS A 480 -3.49 -7.00 8.12
CA CYS A 480 -2.61 -6.31 7.17
C CYS A 480 -1.83 -7.28 6.25
N ILE A 481 -1.22 -8.32 6.83
CA ILE A 481 -0.41 -9.29 6.07
C ILE A 481 -1.28 -10.03 5.04
N GLU A 482 -2.48 -10.47 5.43
CA GLU A 482 -3.40 -11.13 4.51
C GLU A 482 -3.88 -10.19 3.41
N ARG A 483 -4.20 -8.93 3.76
CA ARG A 483 -4.59 -7.91 2.78
C ARG A 483 -3.51 -7.66 1.73
N CYS A 484 -2.23 -7.71 2.11
CA CYS A 484 -1.12 -7.64 1.15
C CYS A 484 -1.13 -8.82 0.16
N ALA A 485 -1.30 -10.04 0.65
CA ALA A 485 -1.36 -11.23 -0.20
C ALA A 485 -2.54 -11.16 -1.18
N TYR A 486 -3.73 -10.79 -0.68
CA TYR A 486 -4.91 -10.57 -1.54
C TYR A 486 -4.73 -9.41 -2.51
N GLY A 487 -4.11 -8.31 -2.08
CA GLY A 487 -3.80 -7.16 -2.94
C GLY A 487 -2.90 -7.52 -4.11
N ALA A 488 -1.88 -8.37 -3.89
CA ALA A 488 -1.02 -8.87 -4.95
C ALA A 488 -1.77 -9.75 -5.97
N VAL A 489 -2.67 -10.64 -5.49
CA VAL A 489 -3.52 -11.46 -6.36
C VAL A 489 -4.50 -10.58 -7.15
N LYS A 490 -5.12 -9.58 -6.51
CA LYS A 490 -6.01 -8.63 -7.19
C LYS A 490 -5.29 -7.79 -8.24
N ALA A 491 -4.03 -7.43 -8.03
CA ALA A 491 -3.21 -6.77 -9.04
C ALA A 491 -3.10 -7.60 -10.32
N TRP A 492 -2.82 -8.90 -10.21
CA TRP A 492 -2.83 -9.82 -11.34
C TRP A 492 -4.22 -9.96 -11.97
N THR A 493 -5.26 -10.06 -11.15
CA THR A 493 -6.65 -10.13 -11.64
C THR A 493 -7.03 -8.89 -12.45
N GLY A 494 -6.68 -7.69 -11.94
CA GLY A 494 -6.93 -6.43 -12.64
C GLY A 494 -6.26 -6.38 -14.01
N TYR A 495 -5.00 -6.82 -14.10
CA TYR A 495 -4.30 -6.93 -15.38
C TYR A 495 -4.97 -7.95 -16.32
N CYS A 496 -5.26 -9.17 -15.84
CA CYS A 496 -5.87 -10.22 -16.67
C CYS A 496 -7.23 -9.77 -17.25
N ILE A 497 -8.03 -9.04 -16.47
CA ILE A 497 -9.30 -8.49 -16.99
C ILE A 497 -9.02 -7.40 -18.02
N ALA A 498 -8.18 -6.43 -17.68
CA ALA A 498 -7.94 -5.26 -18.54
C ALA A 498 -7.24 -5.62 -19.87
N SER A 499 -6.46 -6.70 -19.90
CA SER A 499 -5.78 -7.14 -21.13
C SER A 499 -6.74 -7.78 -22.15
N GLU A 500 -7.83 -8.38 -21.67
CA GLU A 500 -8.79 -9.13 -22.51
C GLU A 500 -10.10 -8.38 -22.79
N GLU A 501 -10.39 -7.32 -22.02
CA GLU A 501 -11.57 -6.48 -22.30
C GLU A 501 -11.36 -5.56 -23.50
N ILE A 502 -12.45 -4.94 -23.98
CA ILE A 502 -12.39 -3.84 -24.94
C ILE A 502 -12.17 -2.55 -24.15
N PRO A 503 -10.95 -1.98 -24.13
CA PRO A 503 -10.59 -0.89 -23.21
C PRO A 503 -11.46 0.36 -23.33
N GLU A 504 -12.03 0.61 -24.52
CA GLU A 504 -12.87 1.76 -24.83
C GLU A 504 -14.28 1.67 -24.24
N GLN A 505 -14.73 0.47 -23.87
CA GLN A 505 -16.09 0.24 -23.34
C GLN A 505 -16.17 0.41 -21.82
N ARG A 506 -15.05 0.63 -21.14
CA ARG A 506 -15.04 0.85 -19.71
C ARG A 506 -15.75 2.14 -19.33
N ARG A 507 -16.60 2.09 -18.28
CA ARG A 507 -17.42 3.22 -17.85
C ARG A 507 -16.78 4.04 -16.75
N VAL A 508 -16.01 3.40 -15.87
CA VAL A 508 -15.29 4.05 -14.77
C VAL A 508 -13.86 4.25 -15.21
N ASP A 509 -13.34 5.46 -15.03
CA ASP A 509 -11.93 5.75 -15.26
C ASP A 509 -11.15 5.88 -13.93
N LEU A 510 -9.84 5.89 -14.02
CA LEU A 510 -8.96 5.93 -12.85
C LEU A 510 -9.17 7.18 -11.98
N ASP A 511 -9.38 8.35 -12.61
CA ASP A 511 -9.61 9.60 -11.87
C ASP A 511 -10.92 9.54 -11.07
N THR A 512 -11.95 8.90 -11.63
CA THR A 512 -13.23 8.66 -10.95
C THR A 512 -13.06 7.74 -9.73
N SER A 513 -12.31 6.64 -9.85
CA SER A 513 -12.05 5.75 -8.73
C SER A 513 -11.20 6.40 -7.63
N ILE A 514 -10.22 7.24 -8.00
CA ILE A 514 -9.43 8.03 -7.04
C ILE A 514 -10.33 9.04 -6.30
N ALA A 515 -11.22 9.73 -7.00
CA ALA A 515 -12.17 10.65 -6.39
C ALA A 515 -13.14 9.94 -5.44
N ALA A 516 -13.67 8.77 -5.85
CA ALA A 516 -14.50 7.93 -4.99
C ALA A 516 -13.76 7.47 -3.72
N MET A 517 -12.48 7.09 -3.86
CA MET A 517 -11.63 6.75 -2.71
C MET A 517 -11.48 7.94 -1.74
N ALA A 518 -11.24 9.14 -2.27
CA ALA A 518 -11.10 10.35 -1.44
C ALA A 518 -12.39 10.67 -0.68
N LEU A 519 -13.55 10.56 -1.34
CA LEU A 519 -14.85 10.76 -0.72
C LEU A 519 -15.14 9.70 0.35
N THR A 520 -14.94 8.42 0.02
CA THR A 520 -15.11 7.32 0.98
C THR A 520 -14.19 7.47 2.18
N ALA A 521 -12.95 7.93 1.97
CA ALA A 521 -12.01 8.23 3.04
C ALA A 521 -12.56 9.31 3.98
N LYS A 522 -13.12 10.38 3.45
CA LYS A 522 -13.71 11.48 4.22
C LYS A 522 -14.89 11.02 5.07
N GLU A 523 -15.74 10.17 4.51
CA GLU A 523 -16.98 9.68 5.16
C GLU A 523 -16.76 8.49 6.09
N MET A 524 -15.63 7.77 5.95
CA MET A 524 -15.31 6.63 6.81
C MET A 524 -15.19 7.07 8.27
N ASN A 525 -15.86 6.36 9.17
CA ASN A 525 -15.79 6.66 10.60
C ASN A 525 -14.37 6.46 11.15
N ALA A 526 -13.93 7.36 12.04
CA ALA A 526 -12.57 7.38 12.62
C ALA A 526 -12.15 6.04 13.25
N LYS A 527 -13.09 5.29 13.86
CA LYS A 527 -12.82 3.97 14.46
C LYS A 527 -12.32 2.91 13.46
N TYR A 528 -12.45 3.16 12.15
CA TYR A 528 -11.98 2.29 11.07
C TYR A 528 -10.73 2.83 10.36
N LYS A 529 -10.07 3.83 10.95
CA LYS A 529 -8.91 4.53 10.38
C LYS A 529 -7.67 4.37 11.27
N GLU A 530 -7.15 3.14 11.37
CA GLU A 530 -5.92 2.81 12.08
C GLU A 530 -5.96 3.12 13.60
N THR A 531 -7.17 3.14 14.19
CA THR A 531 -7.36 3.42 15.63
C THR A 531 -7.43 2.16 16.48
N SER A 532 -7.65 0.99 15.88
CA SER A 532 -7.95 -0.27 16.57
C SER A 532 -9.23 -0.23 17.45
N GLU A 533 -10.11 0.73 17.20
CA GLU A 533 -11.36 0.92 17.96
C GLU A 533 -12.59 0.28 17.30
N GLY A 534 -12.40 -0.39 16.15
CA GLY A 534 -13.49 -1.00 15.39
C GLY A 534 -13.05 -2.22 14.57
N GLY A 535 -13.99 -2.83 13.87
CA GLY A 535 -13.73 -3.93 12.94
C GLY A 535 -13.10 -5.16 13.60
N LEU A 536 -12.10 -5.76 12.96
CA LEU A 536 -11.42 -6.96 13.47
C LEU A 536 -10.69 -6.71 14.78
N ALA A 537 -10.21 -5.48 15.02
CA ALA A 537 -9.48 -5.14 16.24
C ALA A 537 -10.30 -5.36 17.52
N VAL A 538 -11.61 -5.16 17.46
CA VAL A 538 -12.52 -5.35 18.61
C VAL A 538 -13.29 -6.68 18.54
N SER A 539 -13.24 -7.38 17.40
CA SER A 539 -13.94 -8.65 17.21
C SER A 539 -13.07 -9.85 17.58
N LEU A 540 -11.74 -9.70 17.54
CA LEU A 540 -10.80 -10.74 17.92
C LEU A 540 -10.46 -10.61 19.42
N VAL A 541 -10.83 -11.61 20.20
CA VAL A 541 -10.42 -11.72 21.61
C VAL A 541 -9.02 -12.35 21.65
N LEU A 542 -8.04 -11.60 22.16
CA LEU A 542 -6.70 -12.13 22.44
C LEU A 542 -6.73 -12.76 23.84
N CYS A 543 -6.65 -14.09 23.91
CA CYS A 543 -6.59 -14.85 25.16
C CYS A 543 -5.16 -15.06 25.62
#